data_5f58dea31b05c2f7e1b8a2213882e78c
#
_entry.id   5f58dea31b05c2f7e1b8a2213882e78c
#
_cell.length_a   1.000
_cell.length_b   1.000
_cell.length_c   1.000
_cell.angle_alpha   90.00
_cell.angle_beta   90.00
_cell.angle_gamma   90.00
#
_symmetry.space_group_name_H-M   'P 1'
#
loop_
_entity.id
_entity.type
_entity.pdbx_description
1 polymer ?
#
loop_
_entity_poly.entity_id
_entity_poly.type
_entity_poly.pdbx_seq_one_letter_code
_entity_poly.pdbx_strand_id
1 'polypeptide(L)'
;FWVEHQEYAILVLGLTLLALLFPAFTRIPARWLVLPDALGLGLFSVAGAGYAQAAGTSLFVASIMGVITGVFGGVIRDVVCNEIPYVFRNTHWYATCSFIGCWIYLLLDLFGVTSVVALPVAVGSITLLRLAALRYNFRMPVSG
;
A
#
# COMPACT_ATOMS: atom_id res chain seq x y z
N PHE A 1 2.15 -18.54 2.07
CA PHE A 1 3.25 -18.04 1.22
C PHE A 1 4.56 -17.93 1.99
N TRP A 2 4.66 -17.08 3.01
CA TRP A 2 5.91 -16.87 3.77
C TRP A 2 6.23 -17.98 4.78
N VAL A 3 5.30 -18.84 5.08
CA VAL A 3 5.52 -20.09 5.84
C VAL A 3 6.22 -21.16 4.97
N GLU A 4 5.96 -21.14 3.66
CA GLU A 4 6.60 -22.03 2.70
C GLU A 4 7.96 -21.52 2.22
N HIS A 5 8.15 -20.19 2.26
CA HIS A 5 9.35 -19.48 1.80
C HIS A 5 9.98 -18.72 2.96
N GLN A 6 10.60 -19.45 3.89
CA GLN A 6 11.24 -18.89 5.09
C GLN A 6 12.37 -17.90 4.78
N GLU A 7 12.95 -17.96 3.59
CA GLU A 7 13.99 -17.04 3.12
C GLU A 7 13.52 -15.58 3.14
N TYR A 8 12.26 -15.29 2.87
CA TYR A 8 11.71 -13.94 2.98
C TYR A 8 11.66 -13.44 4.43
N ALA A 9 11.28 -14.30 5.37
CA ALA A 9 11.26 -13.96 6.78
C ALA A 9 12.70 -13.71 7.30
N ILE A 10 13.65 -14.54 6.90
CA ILE A 10 15.07 -14.39 7.26
C ILE A 10 15.63 -13.10 6.68
N LEU A 11 15.30 -12.78 5.42
CA LEU A 11 15.74 -11.55 4.76
C LEU A 11 15.19 -10.31 5.48
N VAL A 12 13.91 -10.29 5.81
CA VAL A 12 13.27 -9.17 6.51
C VAL A 12 13.87 -9.00 7.91
N LEU A 13 14.05 -10.09 8.66
CA LEU A 13 14.70 -10.06 9.97
C LEU A 13 16.15 -9.57 9.87
N GLY A 14 16.91 -10.06 8.89
CA GLY A 14 18.28 -9.63 8.65
C GLY A 14 18.39 -8.14 8.33
N LEU A 15 17.53 -7.62 7.44
CA LEU A 15 17.47 -6.20 7.11
C LEU A 15 17.05 -5.36 8.32
N THR A 16 16.11 -5.84 9.13
CA THR A 16 15.68 -5.14 10.34
C THR A 16 16.81 -5.05 11.36
N LEU A 17 17.51 -6.15 11.61
CA LEU A 17 18.68 -6.17 12.51
C LEU A 17 19.78 -5.25 11.98
N LEU A 18 20.07 -5.29 10.69
CA LEU A 18 21.04 -4.39 10.06
C LEU A 18 20.64 -2.92 10.25
N ALA A 19 19.37 -2.59 10.06
CA ALA A 19 18.87 -1.23 10.25
C ALA A 19 19.00 -0.77 11.71
N LEU A 20 18.80 -1.66 12.68
CA LEU A 20 18.97 -1.37 14.11
C LEU A 20 20.44 -1.14 14.50
N LEU A 21 21.38 -1.86 13.86
CA LEU A 21 22.82 -1.72 14.12
C LEU A 21 23.41 -0.43 13.54
N PHE A 22 22.76 0.15 12.53
CA PHE A 22 23.20 1.40 11.90
C PHE A 22 22.30 2.57 12.29
N PRO A 23 22.65 3.39 13.31
CA PRO A 23 21.83 4.51 13.77
C PRO A 23 21.55 5.57 12.69
N ALA A 24 22.32 5.57 11.60
CA ALA A 24 22.06 6.44 10.45
C ALA A 24 20.71 6.18 9.80
N PHE A 25 20.20 4.95 9.84
CA PHE A 25 18.86 4.58 9.31
C PHE A 25 17.72 5.07 10.21
N THR A 26 17.94 5.30 11.49
CA THR A 26 16.91 5.77 12.43
C THR A 26 16.67 7.29 12.34
N ARG A 27 17.53 8.02 11.64
CA ARG A 27 17.45 9.48 11.45
C ARG A 27 16.86 9.88 10.08
N ILE A 28 16.18 8.97 9.40
CA ILE A 28 15.56 9.26 8.10
C ILE A 28 14.43 10.28 8.32
N PRO A 29 14.46 11.46 7.66
CA PRO A 29 13.38 12.42 7.75
C PRO A 29 12.06 11.79 7.27
N ALA A 30 10.96 12.08 7.97
CA ALA A 30 9.63 11.52 7.66
C ALA A 30 9.23 11.69 6.18
N ARG A 31 9.70 12.73 5.52
CA ARG A 31 9.46 12.99 4.08
C ARG A 31 10.01 11.88 3.16
N TRP A 32 11.08 11.18 3.57
CA TRP A 32 11.65 10.09 2.80
C TRP A 32 10.88 8.78 2.97
N LEU A 33 10.11 8.66 4.04
CA LEU A 33 9.24 7.49 4.29
C LEU A 33 7.96 7.53 3.46
N VAL A 34 7.59 8.68 2.93
CA VAL A 34 6.37 8.85 2.12
C VAL A 34 6.40 8.03 0.84
N LEU A 35 7.55 7.98 0.15
CA LEU A 35 7.67 7.24 -1.11
C LEU A 35 7.59 5.71 -0.90
N PRO A 36 8.36 5.10 0.02
CA PRO A 36 8.20 3.69 0.35
C PRO A 36 6.79 3.33 0.86
N ASP A 37 6.16 4.21 1.65
CA ASP A 37 4.78 4.02 2.10
C ASP A 37 3.79 4.02 0.93
N ALA A 38 3.90 4.97 0.00
CA ALA A 38 3.04 5.04 -1.18
C ALA A 38 3.24 3.83 -2.12
N LEU A 39 4.48 3.37 -2.29
CA LEU A 39 4.80 2.16 -3.05
C LEU A 39 4.25 0.91 -2.35
N GLY A 40 4.43 0.80 -1.05
CA GLY A 40 3.90 -0.30 -0.24
C GLY A 40 2.37 -0.36 -0.32
N LEU A 41 1.70 0.78 -0.19
CA LEU A 41 0.26 0.88 -0.39
C LEU A 41 -0.14 0.32 -1.75
N GLY A 42 0.53 0.75 -2.82
CA GLY A 42 0.25 0.29 -4.18
C GLY A 42 0.44 -1.21 -4.34
N LEU A 43 1.59 -1.74 -3.95
CA LEU A 43 1.93 -3.15 -4.06
C LEU A 43 0.96 -4.05 -3.30
N PHE A 44 0.69 -3.75 -2.03
CA PHE A 44 -0.20 -4.57 -1.21
C PHE A 44 -1.67 -4.44 -1.63
N SER A 45 -2.10 -3.26 -2.09
CA SER A 45 -3.47 -3.09 -2.60
C SER A 45 -3.70 -3.93 -3.86
N VAL A 46 -2.79 -3.87 -4.82
CA VAL A 46 -2.91 -4.64 -6.07
C VAL A 46 -2.76 -6.14 -5.81
N ALA A 47 -1.83 -6.55 -4.96
CA ALA A 47 -1.67 -7.95 -4.58
C ALA A 47 -2.94 -8.49 -3.89
N GLY A 48 -3.49 -7.76 -2.92
CA GLY A 48 -4.71 -8.14 -2.22
C GLY A 48 -5.92 -8.26 -3.16
N ALA A 49 -6.08 -7.32 -4.10
CA ALA A 49 -7.13 -7.38 -5.11
C ALA A 49 -6.95 -8.57 -6.05
N GLY A 50 -5.72 -8.83 -6.51
CA GLY A 50 -5.41 -9.96 -7.39
C GLY A 50 -5.65 -11.32 -6.72
N TYR A 51 -5.25 -11.49 -5.46
CA TYR A 51 -5.52 -12.73 -4.71
C TYR A 51 -7.02 -12.95 -4.48
N ALA A 52 -7.78 -11.91 -4.15
CA ALA A 52 -9.21 -12.02 -3.97
C ALA A 52 -9.92 -12.37 -5.29
N GLN A 53 -9.50 -11.76 -6.40
CA GLN A 53 -10.02 -12.07 -7.74
C GLN A 53 -9.71 -13.52 -8.14
N ALA A 54 -8.47 -13.99 -7.91
CA ALA A 54 -8.08 -15.37 -8.17
C ALA A 54 -8.85 -16.40 -7.33
N ALA A 55 -9.32 -15.98 -6.13
CA ALA A 55 -10.22 -16.77 -5.29
C ALA A 55 -11.69 -16.77 -5.77
N GLY A 56 -12.00 -16.14 -6.90
CA GLY A 56 -13.33 -16.12 -7.51
C GLY A 56 -14.30 -15.12 -6.89
N THR A 57 -13.81 -14.11 -6.13
CA THR A 57 -14.69 -13.08 -5.58
C THR A 57 -15.12 -12.07 -6.65
N SER A 58 -16.22 -11.35 -6.41
CA SER A 58 -16.65 -10.28 -7.30
C SER A 58 -15.61 -9.15 -7.35
N LEU A 59 -15.56 -8.42 -8.47
CA LEU A 59 -14.61 -7.29 -8.65
C LEU A 59 -14.73 -6.26 -7.52
N PHE A 60 -15.93 -6.00 -7.05
CA PHE A 60 -16.17 -5.08 -5.94
C PHE A 60 -15.53 -5.61 -4.64
N VAL A 61 -15.76 -6.88 -4.30
CA VAL A 61 -15.17 -7.51 -3.12
C VAL A 61 -13.64 -7.57 -3.25
N ALA A 62 -13.14 -7.92 -4.43
CA ALA A 62 -11.70 -7.92 -4.70
C ALA A 62 -11.07 -6.53 -4.47
N SER A 63 -11.74 -5.46 -4.94
CA SER A 63 -11.26 -4.09 -4.72
C SER A 63 -11.23 -3.71 -3.23
N ILE A 64 -12.24 -4.09 -2.45
CA ILE A 64 -12.27 -3.86 -1.00
C ILE A 64 -11.16 -4.64 -0.28
N MET A 65 -10.96 -5.90 -0.65
CA MET A 65 -9.87 -6.72 -0.08
C MET A 65 -8.49 -6.11 -0.39
N GLY A 66 -8.31 -5.57 -1.59
CA GLY A 66 -7.10 -4.83 -1.96
C GLY A 66 -6.89 -3.60 -1.07
N VAL A 67 -7.93 -2.79 -0.88
CA VAL A 67 -7.87 -1.61 0.01
C VAL A 67 -7.51 -2.01 1.43
N ILE A 68 -8.19 -3.02 1.99
CA ILE A 68 -7.91 -3.51 3.34
C ILE A 68 -6.45 -3.94 3.45
N THR A 69 -5.97 -4.76 2.53
CA THR A 69 -4.59 -5.29 2.55
C THR A 69 -3.56 -4.17 2.50
N GLY A 70 -3.74 -3.20 1.59
CA GLY A 70 -2.82 -2.07 1.45
C GLY A 70 -2.83 -1.12 2.65
N VAL A 71 -4.01 -0.78 3.15
CA VAL A 71 -4.17 0.16 4.27
C VAL A 71 -3.70 -0.44 5.59
N PHE A 72 -3.97 -1.72 5.84
CA PHE A 72 -3.64 -2.38 7.11
C PHE A 72 -2.13 -2.41 7.39
N GLY A 73 -1.30 -2.55 6.36
CA GLY A 73 0.16 -2.48 6.53
C GLY A 73 0.60 -1.16 7.18
N GLY A 74 0.09 -0.04 6.68
CA GLY A 74 0.34 1.29 7.27
C GLY A 74 -0.22 1.44 8.68
N VAL A 75 -1.43 0.93 8.92
CA VAL A 75 -2.07 0.97 10.24
C VAL A 75 -1.24 0.19 11.27
N ILE A 76 -0.82 -1.03 10.95
CA ILE A 76 0.00 -1.85 11.85
C ILE A 76 1.32 -1.16 12.15
N ARG A 77 2.00 -0.61 11.13
CA ARG A 77 3.24 0.15 11.33
C ARG A 77 3.04 1.28 12.32
N ASP A 78 2.02 2.11 12.12
CA ASP A 78 1.78 3.28 12.97
C ASP A 78 1.44 2.88 14.40
N VAL A 79 0.63 1.84 14.58
CA VAL A 79 0.31 1.28 15.91
C VAL A 79 1.55 0.75 16.63
N VAL A 80 2.41 0.02 15.91
CA VAL A 80 3.68 -0.49 16.48
C VAL A 80 4.63 0.64 16.84
N CYS A 81 4.64 1.72 16.06
CA CYS A 81 5.41 2.92 16.36
C CYS A 81 4.77 3.81 17.43
N ASN A 82 3.67 3.38 18.05
CA ASN A 82 2.90 4.14 19.03
C ASN A 82 2.45 5.52 18.49
N GLU A 83 2.14 5.58 17.21
CA GLU A 83 1.59 6.75 16.55
C GLU A 83 0.12 6.53 16.19
N ILE A 84 -0.64 7.63 16.10
CA ILE A 84 -2.02 7.55 15.60
C ILE A 84 -1.93 7.20 14.11
N PRO A 85 -2.58 6.09 13.65
CA PRO A 85 -2.51 5.67 12.27
C PRO A 85 -2.87 6.79 11.29
N TYR A 86 -2.11 6.90 10.23
CA TYR A 86 -2.27 7.93 9.19
C TYR A 86 -3.68 7.96 8.60
N VAL A 87 -4.32 6.81 8.54
CA VAL A 87 -5.72 6.65 8.07
C VAL A 87 -6.71 7.42 8.93
N PHE A 88 -6.42 7.63 10.22
CA PHE A 88 -7.26 8.38 11.16
C PHE A 88 -6.80 9.83 11.38
N ARG A 89 -5.56 10.14 11.00
CA ARG A 89 -5.04 11.50 10.99
C ARG A 89 -5.46 12.19 9.71
N ASN A 90 -6.59 12.86 9.71
CA ASN A 90 -6.98 13.77 8.64
C ASN A 90 -6.50 13.41 7.21
N THR A 91 -7.24 12.58 6.52
CA THR A 91 -7.91 12.97 5.30
C THR A 91 -7.07 13.19 4.05
N HIS A 92 -5.92 12.64 3.91
CA HIS A 92 -5.34 12.52 2.58
C HIS A 92 -5.82 11.20 1.98
N TRP A 93 -6.79 11.22 1.16
CA TRP A 93 -7.36 10.19 0.27
C TRP A 93 -6.60 8.84 0.21
N TYR A 94 -6.16 8.32 1.38
CA TYR A 94 -5.29 7.15 1.49
C TYR A 94 -5.99 5.90 0.94
N ALA A 95 -7.13 5.58 1.49
CA ALA A 95 -7.96 4.47 1.05
C ALA A 95 -8.56 4.71 -0.34
N THR A 96 -8.87 5.96 -0.69
CA THR A 96 -9.43 6.32 -1.99
C THR A 96 -8.43 6.10 -3.12
N CYS A 97 -7.15 6.47 -2.93
CA CYS A 97 -6.11 6.18 -3.91
C CYS A 97 -5.92 4.68 -4.14
N SER A 98 -5.94 3.90 -3.04
CA SER A 98 -5.89 2.43 -3.10
C SER A 98 -7.09 1.87 -3.86
N PHE A 99 -8.30 2.33 -3.57
CA PHE A 99 -9.51 1.87 -4.22
C PHE A 99 -9.51 2.13 -5.74
N ILE A 100 -9.15 3.35 -6.15
CA ILE A 100 -9.04 3.71 -7.57
C ILE A 100 -8.02 2.81 -8.27
N GLY A 101 -6.85 2.62 -7.66
CA GLY A 101 -5.81 1.78 -8.25
C GLY A 101 -6.18 0.29 -8.32
N CYS A 102 -6.91 -0.24 -7.32
CA CYS A 102 -7.45 -1.60 -7.40
C CYS A 102 -8.41 -1.75 -8.59
N TRP A 103 -9.27 -0.77 -8.83
CA TRP A 103 -10.15 -0.78 -9.99
C TRP A 103 -9.38 -0.68 -11.31
N ILE A 104 -8.33 0.13 -11.39
CA ILE A 104 -7.45 0.18 -12.57
C ILE A 104 -6.87 -1.21 -12.85
N TYR A 105 -6.34 -1.88 -11.82
CA TYR A 105 -5.79 -3.23 -11.94
C TYR A 105 -6.82 -4.24 -12.43
N LEU A 106 -7.98 -4.30 -11.75
CA LEU A 106 -9.04 -5.26 -12.04
C LEU A 106 -9.65 -5.06 -13.44
N LEU A 107 -9.78 -3.81 -13.89
CA LEU A 107 -10.25 -3.51 -15.23
C LEU A 107 -9.22 -3.89 -16.29
N LEU A 108 -7.94 -3.60 -16.08
CA LEU A 108 -6.88 -4.00 -17.00
C LEU A 108 -6.84 -5.53 -17.15
N ASP A 109 -6.96 -6.26 -16.05
CA ASP A 109 -7.01 -7.71 -16.06
C ASP A 109 -8.25 -8.24 -16.81
N LEU A 110 -9.43 -7.62 -16.57
CA LEU A 110 -10.66 -7.95 -17.28
C LEU A 110 -10.55 -7.74 -18.81
N PHE A 111 -9.81 -6.71 -19.23
CA PHE A 111 -9.53 -6.46 -20.66
C PHE A 111 -8.43 -7.35 -21.23
N GLY A 112 -7.92 -8.30 -20.47
CA GLY A 112 -6.92 -9.26 -20.91
C GLY A 112 -5.50 -8.68 -21.00
N VAL A 113 -5.24 -7.57 -20.32
CA VAL A 113 -3.88 -7.02 -20.23
C VAL A 113 -3.03 -7.94 -19.34
N THR A 114 -1.87 -8.32 -19.84
CA THR A 114 -0.97 -9.19 -19.08
C THR A 114 -0.62 -8.59 -17.72
N SER A 115 -0.58 -9.42 -16.69
CA SER A 115 -0.27 -9.00 -15.30
C SER A 115 1.08 -8.27 -15.21
N VAL A 116 2.02 -8.59 -16.11
CA VAL A 116 3.33 -7.90 -16.20
C VAL A 116 3.18 -6.40 -16.48
N VAL A 117 2.11 -5.98 -17.17
CA VAL A 117 1.82 -4.58 -17.48
C VAL A 117 0.78 -4.01 -16.50
N ALA A 118 -0.27 -4.77 -16.21
CA ALA A 118 -1.36 -4.32 -15.34
C ALA A 118 -0.87 -3.98 -13.92
N LEU A 119 0.03 -4.78 -13.36
CA LEU A 119 0.54 -4.60 -12.01
C LEU A 119 1.35 -3.29 -11.85
N PRO A 120 2.41 -3.04 -12.65
CA PRO A 120 3.18 -1.80 -12.50
C PRO A 120 2.36 -0.54 -12.85
N VAL A 121 1.42 -0.62 -13.78
CA VAL A 121 0.52 0.49 -14.11
C VAL A 121 -0.37 0.83 -12.92
N ALA A 122 -0.99 -0.16 -12.29
CA ALA A 122 -1.85 0.04 -11.13
C ALA A 122 -1.07 0.55 -9.91
N VAL A 123 0.08 -0.08 -9.60
CA VAL A 123 0.96 0.34 -8.50
C VAL A 123 1.46 1.76 -8.71
N GLY A 124 1.91 2.08 -9.93
CA GLY A 124 2.35 3.42 -10.31
C GLY A 124 1.22 4.45 -10.16
N SER A 125 0.00 4.10 -10.57
CA SER A 125 -1.17 4.97 -10.43
C SER A 125 -1.48 5.26 -8.95
N ILE A 126 -1.49 4.25 -8.08
CA ILE A 126 -1.71 4.43 -6.63
C ILE A 126 -0.63 5.33 -6.05
N THR A 127 0.63 5.05 -6.37
CA THR A 127 1.77 5.81 -5.86
C THR A 127 1.69 7.27 -6.29
N LEU A 128 1.43 7.54 -7.58
CA LEU A 128 1.30 8.90 -8.11
C LEU A 128 0.11 9.63 -7.50
N LEU A 129 -1.06 9.00 -7.41
CA LEU A 129 -2.24 9.58 -6.77
C LEU A 129 -1.94 9.92 -5.30
N ARG A 130 -1.25 9.04 -4.58
CA ARG A 130 -0.87 9.25 -3.19
C ARG A 130 0.09 10.42 -3.03
N LEU A 131 1.13 10.48 -3.85
CA LEU A 131 2.09 11.59 -3.84
C LEU A 131 1.43 12.92 -4.24
N ALA A 132 0.55 12.91 -5.23
CA ALA A 132 -0.23 14.09 -5.62
C ALA A 132 -1.15 14.55 -4.48
N ALA A 133 -1.89 13.63 -3.85
CA ALA A 133 -2.77 13.95 -2.72
C ALA A 133 -2.00 14.60 -1.56
N LEU A 134 -0.79 14.14 -1.29
CA LEU A 134 0.08 14.73 -0.27
C LEU A 134 0.64 16.09 -0.70
N ARG A 135 1.06 16.23 -1.94
CA ARG A 135 1.65 17.47 -2.45
C ARG A 135 0.63 18.61 -2.52
N TYR A 136 -0.59 18.31 -2.97
CA TYR A 136 -1.66 19.31 -3.11
C TYR A 136 -2.49 19.46 -1.83
N ASN A 137 -2.15 18.75 -0.75
CA ASN A 137 -2.81 18.82 0.54
C ASN A 137 -4.34 18.68 0.42
N PHE A 138 -4.79 17.77 -0.44
CA PHE A 138 -6.21 17.45 -0.61
C PHE A 138 -6.76 16.90 0.70
N ARG A 139 -7.44 17.76 1.46
CA ARG A 139 -8.16 17.38 2.69
C ARG A 139 -9.63 17.18 2.35
N MET A 140 -10.22 16.12 2.87
CA MET A 140 -11.69 16.05 2.86
C MET A 140 -12.23 17.18 3.73
N PRO A 141 -13.26 17.93 3.28
CA PRO A 141 -13.94 18.86 4.15
C PRO A 141 -14.62 18.06 5.28
N VAL A 142 -14.01 18.07 6.46
CA VAL A 142 -14.66 17.58 7.66
C VAL A 142 -15.61 18.67 8.07
N SER A 143 -16.90 18.49 7.78
CA SER A 143 -17.95 19.32 8.38
C SER A 143 -17.91 19.03 9.88
N GLY A 144 -17.39 19.99 10.65
CA GLY A 144 -17.48 20.03 12.11
C GLY A 144 -18.92 20.18 12.56
#